data_44003f5fb70da165f516faf2544c3efd
#
_entry.id   44003f5fb70da165f516faf2544c3efd
#
_cell.length_a   1.000
_cell.length_b   1.000
_cell.length_c   1.000
_cell.angle_alpha   90.00
_cell.angle_beta   90.00
_cell.angle_gamma   90.00
#
_symmetry.space_group_name_H-M   'P 1'
#
loop_
_entity.id
_entity.type
_entity.pdbx_description
1 polymer ?
#
loop_
_entity_poly.entity_id
_entity_poly.type
_entity_poly.pdbx_seq_one_letter_code
_entity_poly.pdbx_strand_id
1 'polypeptide(L)'
;MPTKKERDEYLRGLNPIDDLMFRKMAEHKEFCEEILRVILDDYELVVTDNMQQFDLKNLQGRSVVLDAKCITGDGRYINIEVQKANDDNHLKRVRYNASVLTANVTETGKQFEFVPDICIIFISAFDLFKGNLPLYHVVKTVKETGQVIEDGLTEIYVNAAVDDGSKLAKLMKVFTKNDVYDEADFPVTSEIKARFKKDEGGTVKMD
;
A
#
# COMPACT_ATOMS: atom_id res chain seq x y z
N MET A 1 -6.43 30.06 7.72
CA MET A 1 -6.17 28.75 8.30
C MET A 1 -7.51 28.13 8.67
N PRO A 2 -7.76 26.84 8.45
CA PRO A 2 -9.01 26.21 8.84
C PRO A 2 -9.19 26.26 10.37
N THR A 3 -10.43 26.40 10.80
CA THR A 3 -10.78 26.35 12.22
C THR A 3 -10.58 24.93 12.77
N LYS A 4 -10.47 24.81 14.09
CA LYS A 4 -10.38 23.47 14.73
C LYS A 4 -11.54 22.56 14.33
N LYS A 5 -12.76 23.11 14.24
CA LYS A 5 -13.96 22.36 13.85
C LYS A 5 -13.88 21.83 12.39
N GLU A 6 -13.47 22.68 11.45
CA GLU A 6 -13.30 22.28 10.04
C GLU A 6 -12.20 21.22 9.88
N ARG A 7 -11.14 21.32 10.66
CA ARG A 7 -10.08 20.30 10.69
C ARG A 7 -10.60 18.95 11.24
N ASP A 8 -11.33 18.99 12.35
CA ASP A 8 -11.89 17.79 12.98
C ASP A 8 -12.92 17.11 12.04
N GLU A 9 -13.74 17.89 11.32
CA GLU A 9 -14.67 17.36 10.31
C GLU A 9 -13.92 16.71 9.13
N TYR A 10 -12.86 17.36 8.64
CA TYR A 10 -12.00 16.81 7.59
C TYR A 10 -11.38 15.47 8.01
N LEU A 11 -10.76 15.40 9.20
CA LEU A 11 -10.12 14.17 9.70
C LEU A 11 -11.12 13.02 9.89
N ARG A 12 -12.34 13.31 10.38
CA ARG A 12 -13.39 12.30 10.49
C ARG A 12 -13.90 11.79 9.15
N GLY A 13 -13.77 12.57 8.08
CA GLY A 13 -14.12 12.17 6.70
C GLY A 13 -13.09 11.27 6.03
N LEU A 14 -11.86 11.19 6.57
CA LEU A 14 -10.81 10.35 5.98
C LEU A 14 -11.10 8.86 6.16
N ASN A 15 -10.61 8.08 5.22
CA ASN A 15 -10.68 6.63 5.22
C ASN A 15 -9.28 6.06 4.92
N PRO A 16 -9.02 4.76 5.16
CA PRO A 16 -7.71 4.17 4.87
C PRO A 16 -7.21 4.32 3.42
N ILE A 17 -8.11 4.61 2.46
CA ILE A 17 -7.73 4.94 1.08
C ILE A 17 -7.19 6.38 0.92
N ASP A 18 -7.34 7.22 1.92
CA ASP A 18 -6.77 8.56 1.96
C ASP A 18 -5.33 8.49 2.52
N ASP A 19 -4.40 9.03 1.80
CA ASP A 19 -2.95 8.99 2.07
C ASP A 19 -2.60 9.31 3.54
N LEU A 20 -3.13 10.41 4.08
CA LEU A 20 -2.86 10.82 5.45
C LEU A 20 -3.30 9.75 6.48
N MET A 21 -4.49 9.18 6.31
CA MET A 21 -4.99 8.16 7.22
C MET A 21 -4.22 6.84 7.06
N PHE A 22 -3.95 6.44 5.81
CA PHE A 22 -3.20 5.23 5.53
C PHE A 22 -1.82 5.25 6.20
N ARG A 23 -1.07 6.33 6.02
CA ARG A 23 0.27 6.49 6.64
C ARG A 23 0.22 6.38 8.16
N LYS A 24 -0.80 6.97 8.79
CA LYS A 24 -1.00 6.86 10.23
C LYS A 24 -1.34 5.44 10.69
N MET A 25 -2.19 4.73 9.95
CA MET A 25 -2.50 3.34 10.23
C MET A 25 -1.29 2.43 10.01
N ALA A 26 -0.48 2.72 8.99
CA ALA A 26 0.75 1.98 8.67
C ALA A 26 1.88 2.17 9.71
N GLU A 27 1.75 3.09 10.69
CA GLU A 27 2.61 3.11 11.88
C GLU A 27 2.50 1.82 12.71
N HIS A 28 1.38 1.12 12.59
CA HIS A 28 1.11 -0.14 13.27
C HIS A 28 1.47 -1.32 12.36
N LYS A 29 2.49 -2.07 12.77
CA LYS A 29 2.98 -3.25 12.03
C LYS A 29 1.87 -4.29 11.81
N GLU A 30 1.04 -4.49 12.79
CA GLU A 30 -0.08 -5.43 12.79
C GLU A 30 -1.13 -5.07 11.71
N PHE A 31 -1.32 -3.78 11.45
CA PHE A 31 -2.17 -3.32 10.34
C PHE A 31 -1.57 -3.72 8.99
N CYS A 32 -0.29 -3.45 8.78
CA CYS A 32 0.40 -3.85 7.54
C CYS A 32 0.33 -5.36 7.34
N GLU A 33 0.55 -6.13 8.40
CA GLU A 33 0.49 -7.59 8.38
C GLU A 33 -0.91 -8.11 8.01
N GLU A 34 -1.96 -7.57 8.64
CA GLU A 34 -3.35 -7.98 8.36
C GLU A 34 -3.73 -7.73 6.90
N ILE A 35 -3.44 -6.53 6.35
CA ILE A 35 -3.77 -6.23 4.96
C ILE A 35 -2.94 -7.03 3.96
N LEU A 36 -1.66 -7.25 4.25
CA LEU A 36 -0.78 -8.04 3.38
C LEU A 36 -1.20 -9.50 3.31
N ARG A 37 -1.61 -10.11 4.43
CA ARG A 37 -2.16 -11.47 4.47
C ARG A 37 -3.36 -11.65 3.54
N VAL A 38 -4.23 -10.65 3.49
CA VAL A 38 -5.42 -10.69 2.62
C VAL A 38 -5.06 -10.46 1.15
N ILE A 39 -4.19 -9.48 0.86
CA ILE A 39 -3.85 -9.12 -0.52
C ILE A 39 -3.01 -10.22 -1.19
N LEU A 40 -2.09 -10.83 -0.42
CA LEU A 40 -1.19 -11.88 -0.93
C LEU A 40 -1.74 -13.29 -0.75
N ASP A 41 -2.93 -13.43 -0.12
CA ASP A 41 -3.52 -14.74 0.26
C ASP A 41 -2.54 -15.64 1.03
N ASP A 42 -1.72 -15.01 1.90
CA ASP A 42 -0.68 -15.67 2.70
C ASP A 42 -0.91 -15.37 4.19
N TYR A 43 -1.64 -16.24 4.87
CA TYR A 43 -2.03 -16.07 6.27
C TYR A 43 -0.89 -16.35 7.27
N GLU A 44 0.20 -16.95 6.82
CA GLU A 44 1.40 -17.19 7.62
C GLU A 44 2.41 -16.02 7.50
N LEU A 45 2.15 -15.06 6.61
CA LEU A 45 3.01 -13.91 6.42
C LEU A 45 3.22 -13.14 7.74
N VAL A 46 4.48 -12.84 8.03
CA VAL A 46 4.88 -12.02 9.18
C VAL A 46 5.62 -10.79 8.67
N VAL A 47 5.22 -9.62 9.13
CA VAL A 47 5.96 -8.37 8.94
C VAL A 47 6.98 -8.23 10.06
N THR A 48 8.26 -8.21 9.73
CA THR A 48 9.35 -8.05 10.71
C THR A 48 9.64 -6.59 11.02
N ASP A 49 9.52 -5.73 10.00
CA ASP A 49 9.74 -4.28 10.11
C ASP A 49 8.81 -3.52 9.17
N ASN A 50 8.42 -2.31 9.58
CA ASN A 50 7.62 -1.41 8.77
C ASN A 50 8.04 0.05 8.99
N MET A 51 8.03 0.81 7.91
CA MET A 51 8.32 2.25 7.90
C MET A 51 7.28 2.96 7.04
N GLN A 52 6.62 3.95 7.61
CA GLN A 52 5.77 4.89 6.89
C GLN A 52 6.60 6.08 6.42
N GLN A 53 6.17 6.74 5.35
CA GLN A 53 6.87 7.89 4.77
C GLN A 53 8.37 7.65 4.55
N PHE A 54 8.72 6.48 4.01
CA PHE A 54 10.11 6.14 3.77
C PHE A 54 10.67 6.99 2.61
N ASP A 55 11.51 7.97 2.99
CA ASP A 55 12.14 8.89 2.02
C ASP A 55 13.32 8.20 1.32
N LEU A 56 13.12 7.85 0.07
CA LEU A 56 14.14 7.32 -0.81
C LEU A 56 14.81 8.47 -1.55
N LYS A 57 15.97 8.89 -1.08
CA LYS A 57 16.74 9.95 -1.72
C LYS A 57 17.35 9.46 -3.04
N ASN A 58 17.03 10.18 -4.10
CA ASN A 58 17.70 10.02 -5.38
C ASN A 58 18.62 11.23 -5.61
N LEU A 59 19.93 11.03 -5.48
CA LEU A 59 20.91 12.11 -5.62
C LEU A 59 20.98 12.72 -7.04
N GLN A 60 20.45 12.00 -8.04
CA GLN A 60 20.50 12.39 -9.46
C GLN A 60 19.13 12.67 -10.07
N GLY A 61 18.05 12.57 -9.32
CA GLY A 61 16.70 12.72 -9.83
C GLY A 61 15.65 12.98 -8.77
N ARG A 62 14.39 12.68 -9.10
CA ARG A 62 13.25 12.86 -8.19
C ARG A 62 13.34 11.86 -7.04
N SER A 63 13.38 12.34 -5.80
CA SER A 63 13.20 11.50 -4.62
C SER A 63 11.77 10.97 -4.52
N VAL A 64 11.59 9.86 -3.80
CA VAL A 64 10.30 9.20 -3.60
C VAL A 64 10.03 9.09 -2.11
N VAL A 65 8.81 9.41 -1.71
CA VAL A 65 8.29 9.09 -0.39
C VAL A 65 7.29 7.96 -0.57
N LEU A 66 7.60 6.79 0.00
CA LEU A 66 6.71 5.65 -0.01
C LEU A 66 5.68 5.77 1.12
N ASP A 67 4.43 5.39 0.87
CA ASP A 67 3.38 5.48 1.88
C ASP A 67 3.64 4.49 3.03
N ALA A 68 3.94 3.24 2.72
CA ALA A 68 4.43 2.26 3.68
C ALA A 68 5.42 1.30 3.03
N LYS A 69 6.56 1.09 3.68
CA LYS A 69 7.54 0.06 3.35
C LYS A 69 7.54 -0.99 4.44
N CYS A 70 7.34 -2.25 4.08
CA CYS A 70 7.38 -3.40 4.99
C CYS A 70 8.52 -4.34 4.59
N ILE A 71 9.05 -5.06 5.58
CA ILE A 71 9.97 -6.18 5.38
C ILE A 71 9.30 -7.42 5.96
N THR A 72 9.21 -8.48 5.18
CA THR A 72 8.61 -9.75 5.60
C THR A 72 9.64 -10.70 6.21
N GLY A 73 9.17 -11.73 6.89
CA GLY A 73 10.02 -12.72 7.55
C GLY A 73 10.94 -13.50 6.60
N ASP A 74 10.56 -13.61 5.34
CA ASP A 74 11.38 -14.20 4.26
C ASP A 74 12.33 -13.21 3.58
N GLY A 75 12.36 -11.95 4.04
CA GLY A 75 13.29 -10.92 3.58
C GLY A 75 12.83 -10.12 2.36
N ARG A 76 11.60 -10.30 1.87
CA ARG A 76 11.04 -9.47 0.77
C ARG A 76 10.78 -8.04 1.27
N TYR A 77 11.03 -7.07 0.40
CA TYR A 77 10.65 -5.68 0.60
C TYR A 77 9.31 -5.42 -0.08
N ILE A 78 8.33 -4.96 0.68
CA ILE A 78 6.99 -4.65 0.16
C ILE A 78 6.76 -3.15 0.30
N ASN A 79 6.41 -2.48 -0.79
CA ASN A 79 5.90 -1.12 -0.79
C ASN A 79 4.39 -1.15 -1.00
N ILE A 80 3.64 -0.50 -0.12
CA ILE A 80 2.19 -0.34 -0.24
C ILE A 80 1.91 1.13 -0.52
N GLU A 81 1.21 1.41 -1.60
CA GLU A 81 0.78 2.74 -2.03
C GLU A 81 -0.74 2.78 -2.07
N VAL A 82 -1.34 3.88 -1.62
CA VAL A 82 -2.78 4.12 -1.75
C VAL A 82 -3.05 5.30 -2.67
N GLN A 83 -4.08 5.21 -3.50
CA GLN A 83 -4.41 6.27 -4.44
C GLN A 83 -5.92 6.42 -4.60
N LYS A 84 -6.43 7.60 -4.23
CA LYS A 84 -7.86 7.91 -4.30
C LYS A 84 -8.28 8.50 -5.65
N ALA A 85 -7.45 9.35 -6.24
CA ALA A 85 -7.75 10.05 -7.49
C ALA A 85 -6.97 9.46 -8.67
N ASN A 86 -7.61 9.40 -9.85
CA ASN A 86 -6.97 8.96 -11.09
C ASN A 86 -6.48 10.18 -11.88
N ASP A 87 -5.43 10.83 -11.39
CA ASP A 87 -4.95 12.13 -11.82
C ASP A 87 -3.50 12.14 -12.35
N ASP A 88 -2.84 10.96 -12.43
CA ASP A 88 -1.45 10.84 -12.88
C ASP A 88 -1.25 9.55 -13.70
N ASN A 89 -0.03 9.36 -14.22
CA ASN A 89 0.38 8.10 -14.85
C ASN A 89 0.90 7.11 -13.79
N HIS A 90 -0.05 6.42 -13.16
CA HIS A 90 0.22 5.53 -12.03
C HIS A 90 1.16 4.35 -12.39
N LEU A 91 1.08 3.80 -13.60
CA LEU A 91 2.00 2.74 -14.04
C LEU A 91 3.45 3.21 -14.09
N LYS A 92 3.70 4.44 -14.60
CA LYS A 92 5.04 5.02 -14.57
C LYS A 92 5.51 5.33 -13.16
N ARG A 93 4.60 5.78 -12.29
CA ARG A 93 4.89 6.04 -10.86
C ARG A 93 5.29 4.75 -10.16
N VAL A 94 4.52 3.67 -10.29
CA VAL A 94 4.81 2.35 -9.70
C VAL A 94 6.17 1.84 -10.19
N ARG A 95 6.43 1.86 -11.49
CA ARG A 95 7.74 1.49 -12.06
C ARG A 95 8.88 2.31 -11.47
N TYR A 96 8.70 3.63 -11.33
CA TYR A 96 9.73 4.51 -10.77
C TYR A 96 9.99 4.18 -9.31
N ASN A 97 8.94 4.02 -8.50
CA ASN A 97 9.05 3.67 -7.08
C ASN A 97 9.76 2.33 -6.90
N ALA A 98 9.41 1.30 -7.70
CA ALA A 98 10.08 0.00 -7.69
C ALA A 98 11.58 0.13 -7.99
N SER A 99 11.95 0.91 -9.02
CA SER A 99 13.35 1.10 -9.42
C SER A 99 14.17 1.81 -8.33
N VAL A 100 13.60 2.85 -7.70
CA VAL A 100 14.26 3.59 -6.64
C VAL A 100 14.37 2.74 -5.38
N LEU A 101 13.32 1.99 -5.02
CA LEU A 101 13.36 1.06 -3.88
C LEU A 101 14.44 0.01 -4.10
N THR A 102 14.45 -0.68 -5.24
CA THR A 102 15.47 -1.68 -5.59
C THR A 102 16.88 -1.12 -5.43
N ALA A 103 17.14 0.06 -5.99
CA ALA A 103 18.47 0.68 -5.90
C ALA A 103 18.88 1.02 -4.46
N ASN A 104 17.93 1.38 -3.60
CA ASN A 104 18.24 1.78 -2.22
C ASN A 104 18.40 0.60 -1.25
N VAL A 105 17.77 -0.55 -1.53
CA VAL A 105 17.88 -1.75 -0.67
C VAL A 105 18.97 -2.70 -1.14
N THR A 106 19.52 -2.50 -2.34
CA THR A 106 20.61 -3.31 -2.88
C THR A 106 21.94 -2.91 -2.24
N GLU A 107 22.64 -3.87 -1.66
CA GLU A 107 23.94 -3.64 -1.02
C GLU A 107 25.03 -3.44 -2.05
N THR A 108 25.85 -2.41 -1.82
CA THR A 108 26.99 -2.08 -2.70
C THR A 108 28.02 -3.20 -2.72
N GLY A 109 28.46 -3.61 -3.93
CA GLY A 109 29.55 -4.58 -4.12
C GLY A 109 29.12 -6.05 -4.05
N LYS A 110 27.84 -6.35 -3.78
CA LYS A 110 27.32 -7.71 -3.89
C LYS A 110 26.98 -8.07 -5.34
N GLN A 111 26.95 -9.37 -5.63
CA GLN A 111 26.51 -9.90 -6.94
C GLN A 111 25.00 -9.71 -7.10
N PHE A 112 24.53 -9.62 -8.35
CA PHE A 112 23.10 -9.36 -8.65
C PHE A 112 22.16 -10.46 -8.17
N GLU A 113 22.63 -11.69 -7.95
CA GLU A 113 21.86 -12.79 -7.36
C GLU A 113 21.39 -12.49 -5.91
N PHE A 114 22.00 -11.52 -5.23
CA PHE A 114 21.65 -11.09 -3.87
C PHE A 114 20.81 -9.81 -3.85
N VAL A 115 20.35 -9.33 -5.01
CA VAL A 115 19.38 -8.22 -5.05
C VAL A 115 18.08 -8.70 -4.39
N PRO A 116 17.57 -7.98 -3.37
CA PRO A 116 16.36 -8.42 -2.66
C PRO A 116 15.13 -8.44 -3.57
N ASP A 117 14.22 -9.36 -3.30
CA ASP A 117 12.91 -9.39 -3.94
C ASP A 117 12.06 -8.20 -3.48
N ILE A 118 11.37 -7.59 -4.43
CA ILE A 118 10.54 -6.40 -4.23
C ILE A 118 9.10 -6.73 -4.62
N CYS A 119 8.15 -6.37 -3.78
CA CYS A 119 6.74 -6.39 -4.11
C CYS A 119 6.16 -4.97 -4.02
N ILE A 120 5.54 -4.49 -5.09
CA ILE A 120 4.80 -3.23 -5.09
C ILE A 120 3.32 -3.53 -5.09
N ILE A 121 2.62 -3.04 -4.09
CA ILE A 121 1.16 -3.14 -3.96
C ILE A 121 0.59 -1.74 -4.12
N PHE A 122 -0.21 -1.55 -5.17
CA PHE A 122 -0.87 -0.30 -5.48
C PHE A 122 -2.38 -0.46 -5.28
N ILE A 123 -2.92 0.17 -4.23
CA ILE A 123 -4.34 0.13 -3.88
C ILE A 123 -5.01 1.39 -4.41
N SER A 124 -5.99 1.26 -5.30
CA SER A 124 -6.68 2.40 -5.91
C SER A 124 -8.20 2.37 -5.68
N ALA A 125 -8.79 3.55 -5.49
CA ALA A 125 -10.25 3.71 -5.43
C ALA A 125 -10.92 3.64 -6.82
N PHE A 126 -10.18 3.29 -7.86
CA PHE A 126 -10.62 3.19 -9.25
C PHE A 126 -9.98 1.97 -9.93
N ASP A 127 -10.61 1.47 -10.99
CA ASP A 127 -10.09 0.37 -11.80
C ASP A 127 -9.09 0.88 -12.84
N LEU A 128 -7.80 0.71 -12.56
CA LEU A 128 -6.72 1.17 -13.44
C LEU A 128 -6.69 0.45 -14.79
N PHE A 129 -7.03 -0.85 -14.81
CA PHE A 129 -7.00 -1.70 -16.00
C PHE A 129 -8.36 -1.89 -16.66
N LYS A 130 -9.44 -1.41 -16.04
CA LYS A 130 -10.82 -1.50 -16.56
C LYS A 130 -11.30 -2.94 -16.83
N GLY A 131 -10.72 -3.91 -16.12
CA GLY A 131 -11.06 -5.33 -16.22
C GLY A 131 -12.14 -5.76 -15.24
N ASN A 132 -12.59 -4.87 -14.35
CA ASN A 132 -13.59 -5.12 -13.31
C ASN A 132 -13.22 -6.31 -12.40
N LEU A 133 -11.91 -6.47 -12.11
CA LEU A 133 -11.40 -7.45 -11.15
C LEU A 133 -10.96 -6.75 -9.87
N PRO A 134 -11.05 -7.41 -8.70
CA PRO A 134 -10.63 -6.84 -7.42
C PRO A 134 -9.11 -6.73 -7.29
N LEU A 135 -8.36 -7.53 -8.08
CA LEU A 135 -6.91 -7.61 -8.02
C LEU A 135 -6.32 -7.99 -9.38
N TYR A 136 -5.19 -7.39 -9.71
CA TYR A 136 -4.42 -7.68 -10.91
C TYR A 136 -2.97 -7.94 -10.54
N HIS A 137 -2.40 -9.03 -11.09
CA HIS A 137 -0.97 -9.28 -11.09
C HIS A 137 -0.39 -8.84 -12.45
N VAL A 138 0.60 -7.96 -12.41
CA VAL A 138 1.32 -7.59 -13.62
C VAL A 138 2.60 -8.41 -13.68
N VAL A 139 2.78 -9.15 -14.77
CA VAL A 139 3.91 -10.04 -15.00
C VAL A 139 4.69 -9.66 -16.25
N LYS A 140 6.01 -9.82 -16.20
CA LYS A 140 6.87 -9.68 -17.37
C LYS A 140 6.85 -10.97 -18.18
N THR A 141 6.74 -10.85 -19.50
CA THR A 141 6.77 -12.01 -20.39
C THR A 141 7.73 -11.79 -21.55
N VAL A 142 8.37 -12.86 -21.97
CA VAL A 142 9.10 -12.88 -23.26
C VAL A 142 8.04 -12.92 -24.36
N LYS A 143 7.95 -11.87 -25.15
CA LYS A 143 6.91 -11.68 -26.17
C LYS A 143 6.85 -12.84 -27.17
N GLU A 144 7.99 -13.37 -27.56
CA GLU A 144 8.14 -14.38 -28.60
C GLU A 144 7.71 -15.78 -28.13
N THR A 145 7.83 -16.07 -26.82
CA THR A 145 7.59 -17.39 -26.27
C THR A 145 6.40 -17.44 -25.30
N GLY A 146 5.95 -16.29 -24.79
CA GLY A 146 4.95 -16.20 -23.71
C GLY A 146 5.50 -16.59 -22.33
N GLN A 147 6.80 -16.91 -22.24
CA GLN A 147 7.41 -17.30 -20.96
C GLN A 147 7.35 -16.16 -19.97
N VAL A 148 6.86 -16.41 -18.75
CA VAL A 148 6.90 -15.46 -17.64
C VAL A 148 8.33 -15.37 -17.11
N ILE A 149 8.76 -14.15 -16.80
CA ILE A 149 10.07 -13.85 -16.22
C ILE A 149 9.89 -13.57 -14.74
N GLU A 150 10.56 -14.36 -13.92
CA GLU A 150 10.67 -14.19 -12.48
C GLU A 150 12.02 -13.56 -12.16
N ASP A 151 12.03 -12.24 -11.96
CA ASP A 151 13.25 -11.46 -11.70
C ASP A 151 13.26 -10.82 -10.29
N GLY A 152 12.40 -11.32 -9.40
CA GLY A 152 12.27 -10.81 -8.03
C GLY A 152 11.42 -9.55 -7.89
N LEU A 153 10.84 -9.00 -8.98
CA LEU A 153 9.89 -7.90 -8.91
C LEU A 153 8.45 -8.40 -9.12
N THR A 154 7.61 -8.18 -8.11
CA THR A 154 6.17 -8.44 -8.16
C THR A 154 5.40 -7.12 -8.14
N GLU A 155 4.45 -6.96 -9.05
CA GLU A 155 3.54 -5.80 -9.08
C GLU A 155 2.09 -6.27 -8.94
N ILE A 156 1.42 -5.77 -7.90
CA ILE A 156 0.02 -6.10 -7.57
C ILE A 156 -0.79 -4.81 -7.53
N TYR A 157 -1.90 -4.80 -8.25
CA TYR A 157 -2.82 -3.67 -8.28
C TYR A 157 -4.16 -4.10 -7.70
N VAL A 158 -4.55 -3.48 -6.58
CA VAL A 158 -5.81 -3.72 -5.89
C VAL A 158 -6.82 -2.66 -6.31
N ASN A 159 -7.97 -3.11 -6.79
CA ASN A 159 -9.08 -2.26 -7.21
C ASN A 159 -10.14 -2.20 -6.11
N ALA A 160 -10.14 -1.15 -5.31
CA ALA A 160 -11.07 -0.96 -4.21
C ALA A 160 -12.49 -0.54 -4.67
N ALA A 161 -12.71 -0.35 -5.97
CA ALA A 161 -14.04 -0.04 -6.50
C ALA A 161 -14.91 -1.27 -6.76
N VAL A 162 -14.31 -2.48 -6.84
CA VAL A 162 -15.01 -3.74 -7.11
C VAL A 162 -15.52 -4.37 -5.82
N ASP A 163 -16.75 -4.87 -5.88
CA ASP A 163 -17.40 -5.65 -4.83
C ASP A 163 -17.87 -6.98 -5.41
N ASP A 164 -17.01 -7.98 -5.34
CA ASP A 164 -17.28 -9.35 -5.80
C ASP A 164 -17.64 -10.31 -4.64
N GLY A 165 -17.76 -9.78 -3.42
CA GLY A 165 -18.04 -10.55 -2.21
C GLY A 165 -16.83 -11.28 -1.62
N SER A 166 -15.65 -11.18 -2.23
CA SER A 166 -14.41 -11.76 -1.72
C SER A 166 -13.97 -11.11 -0.40
N LYS A 167 -13.06 -11.77 0.32
CA LYS A 167 -12.46 -11.23 1.54
C LYS A 167 -11.72 -9.91 1.24
N LEU A 168 -11.05 -9.84 0.08
CA LEU A 168 -10.39 -8.61 -0.38
C LEU A 168 -11.40 -7.49 -0.61
N ALA A 169 -12.53 -7.75 -1.27
CA ALA A 169 -13.58 -6.74 -1.48
C ALA A 169 -14.17 -6.23 -0.15
N LYS A 170 -14.36 -7.12 0.83
CA LYS A 170 -14.79 -6.72 2.19
C LYS A 170 -13.75 -5.79 2.85
N LEU A 171 -12.46 -6.12 2.77
CA LEU A 171 -11.37 -5.27 3.27
C LEU A 171 -11.40 -3.91 2.57
N MET A 172 -11.57 -3.88 1.25
CA MET A 172 -11.65 -2.63 0.48
C MET A 172 -12.89 -1.79 0.81
N LYS A 173 -13.98 -2.39 1.26
CA LYS A 173 -15.11 -1.63 1.84
C LYS A 173 -14.71 -0.91 3.14
N VAL A 174 -13.93 -1.55 4.01
CA VAL A 174 -13.38 -0.89 5.20
C VAL A 174 -12.45 0.25 4.80
N PHE A 175 -11.71 0.10 3.69
CA PHE A 175 -10.80 1.14 3.17
C PHE A 175 -11.51 2.34 2.57
N THR A 176 -12.67 2.15 1.95
CA THR A 176 -13.32 3.20 1.14
C THR A 176 -14.56 3.82 1.77
N LYS A 177 -15.19 3.14 2.73
CA LYS A 177 -16.45 3.59 3.34
C LYS A 177 -16.25 4.09 4.76
N ASN A 178 -16.86 5.25 5.06
CA ASN A 178 -16.65 5.96 6.32
C ASN A 178 -17.08 5.14 7.54
N ASP A 179 -18.23 4.52 7.47
CA ASP A 179 -18.91 3.87 8.60
C ASP A 179 -18.87 2.33 8.52
N VAL A 180 -17.99 1.78 7.65
CA VAL A 180 -17.81 0.33 7.53
C VAL A 180 -16.62 -0.11 8.37
N TYR A 181 -16.88 -1.05 9.25
CA TYR A 181 -15.92 -1.76 10.09
C TYR A 181 -16.25 -3.25 10.01
N ASP A 182 -15.25 -4.08 10.14
CA ASP A 182 -15.40 -5.55 10.15
C ASP A 182 -14.43 -6.14 11.19
N GLU A 183 -14.92 -6.21 12.43
CA GLU A 183 -14.13 -6.69 13.57
C GLU A 183 -13.96 -8.24 13.54
N ALA A 184 -14.75 -8.94 12.74
CA ALA A 184 -14.68 -10.39 12.62
C ALA A 184 -13.56 -10.83 11.67
N ASP A 185 -13.53 -10.23 10.46
CA ASP A 185 -12.54 -10.57 9.43
C ASP A 185 -11.28 -9.69 9.51
N PHE A 186 -11.40 -8.41 9.98
CA PHE A 186 -10.33 -7.40 10.02
C PHE A 186 -10.32 -6.62 11.34
N PRO A 187 -10.07 -7.29 12.49
CA PRO A 187 -10.14 -6.66 13.81
C PRO A 187 -9.12 -5.53 13.98
N VAL A 188 -7.88 -5.71 13.49
CA VAL A 188 -6.81 -4.72 13.63
C VAL A 188 -7.09 -3.47 12.81
N THR A 189 -7.43 -3.65 11.53
CA THR A 189 -7.80 -2.54 10.62
C THR A 189 -8.99 -1.75 11.17
N SER A 190 -10.03 -2.45 11.64
CA SER A 190 -11.25 -1.82 12.18
C SER A 190 -10.97 -1.06 13.47
N GLU A 191 -10.20 -1.63 14.40
CA GLU A 191 -9.82 -0.97 15.66
C GLU A 191 -9.01 0.30 15.41
N ILE A 192 -7.94 0.21 14.61
CA ILE A 192 -7.07 1.35 14.33
C ILE A 192 -7.82 2.45 13.59
N LYS A 193 -8.66 2.09 12.60
CA LYS A 193 -9.56 3.03 11.93
C LYS A 193 -10.49 3.75 12.90
N ALA A 194 -11.12 3.00 13.82
CA ALA A 194 -12.02 3.58 14.81
C ALA A 194 -11.28 4.52 15.78
N ARG A 195 -10.06 4.15 16.20
CA ARG A 195 -9.20 4.98 17.06
C ARG A 195 -8.82 6.28 16.36
N PHE A 196 -8.33 6.20 15.12
CA PHE A 196 -8.00 7.38 14.32
C PHE A 196 -9.15 8.37 14.26
N LYS A 197 -10.38 7.90 14.01
CA LYS A 197 -11.57 8.76 13.92
C LYS A 197 -12.03 9.35 15.26
N LYS A 198 -11.71 8.70 16.39
CA LYS A 198 -12.06 9.18 17.74
C LYS A 198 -11.01 10.14 18.30
N ASP A 199 -9.73 9.78 18.20
CA ASP A 199 -8.64 10.42 18.95
C ASP A 199 -8.00 11.56 18.19
N GLU A 200 -7.90 11.48 16.86
CA GLU A 200 -7.21 12.47 16.05
C GLU A 200 -8.07 13.64 15.58
N GLY A 201 -9.37 13.66 15.94
CA GLY A 201 -10.16 14.90 15.90
C GLY A 201 -9.56 16.02 16.75
N GLY A 202 -8.39 15.82 17.40
CA GLY A 202 -7.73 16.80 18.27
C GLY A 202 -6.22 16.98 18.14
N THR A 203 -5.44 16.11 17.48
CA THR A 203 -3.98 16.08 17.69
C THR A 203 -3.06 15.95 16.48
N VAL A 204 -3.55 15.82 15.25
CA VAL A 204 -2.65 15.77 14.08
C VAL A 204 -2.07 17.15 13.80
N LYS A 205 -0.76 17.31 13.99
CA LYS A 205 -0.01 18.44 13.42
C LYS A 205 0.05 18.19 11.92
N MET A 206 -0.58 19.08 11.14
CA MET A 206 -0.30 19.22 9.71
C MET A 206 1.01 20.00 9.61
N ASP A 207 2.07 19.33 9.19
CA ASP A 207 3.30 19.98 8.72
C ASP A 207 3.14 20.30 7.23
#